data_c3934e1d56974d5bee7e5a83a52de00a
#
_entry.id   c3934e1d56974d5bee7e5a83a52de00a
#
_cell.length_a   1.000
_cell.length_b   1.000
_cell.length_c   1.000
_cell.angle_alpha   90.00
_cell.angle_beta   90.00
_cell.angle_gamma   90.00
#
_symmetry.space_group_name_H-M   'P 1'
#
loop_
_entity.id
_entity.type
_entity.pdbx_description
1 polymer ?
#
loop_
_entity_poly.entity_id
_entity_poly.type
_entity_poly.pdbx_seq_one_letter_code
_entity_poly.pdbx_strand_id
1 'polypeptide(L)'
;MDRTRLNRFINQTLLELPLEEATTVEPSQSVRAAMALMREGSRSCVLAMSGNELAGIFTERDVLTKCMGEGFDWDQPLETSVLTRSPRTIVVGATVAEALATMQQHHYRTLPVVDGERVVGLIRMGDLLTHLAEAYPEDILNLPPRPHQVMERPEGG
;
A
#
# COMPACT_ATOMS: atom_id res chain seq x y z
N MET A 1 -0.06 17.16 -18.20
CA MET A 1 -0.69 17.37 -16.89
C MET A 1 -0.43 18.79 -16.43
N ASP A 2 -1.48 19.55 -16.19
CA ASP A 2 -1.36 20.91 -15.68
C ASP A 2 -0.78 20.91 -14.27
N ARG A 3 0.28 21.72 -14.05
CA ARG A 3 0.93 21.87 -12.74
C ARG A 3 -0.04 22.21 -11.62
N THR A 4 -1.08 22.98 -11.93
CA THR A 4 -2.09 23.41 -10.96
C THR A 4 -2.92 22.22 -10.46
N ARG A 5 -3.30 21.30 -11.34
CA ARG A 5 -4.07 20.11 -11.01
C ARG A 5 -3.25 19.12 -10.18
N LEU A 6 -1.99 18.88 -10.58
CA LEU A 6 -1.09 18.04 -9.80
C LEU A 6 -0.87 18.62 -8.40
N ASN A 7 -0.61 19.93 -8.29
CA ASN A 7 -0.47 20.56 -7.00
C ASN A 7 -1.72 20.42 -6.12
N ARG A 8 -2.91 20.51 -6.71
CA ARG A 8 -4.16 20.29 -5.96
C ARG A 8 -4.21 18.88 -5.42
N PHE A 9 -3.92 17.86 -6.24
CA PHE A 9 -3.95 16.46 -5.85
C PHE A 9 -2.96 16.16 -4.72
N ILE A 10 -1.71 16.55 -4.85
CA ILE A 10 -0.68 16.25 -3.85
C ILE A 10 -0.90 16.97 -2.52
N ASN A 11 -1.67 18.06 -2.52
CA ASN A 11 -2.04 18.80 -1.30
C ASN A 11 -3.39 18.37 -0.69
N GLN A 12 -4.12 17.43 -1.30
CA GLN A 12 -5.28 16.81 -0.66
C GLN A 12 -4.84 16.06 0.59
N THR A 13 -5.68 16.09 1.63
CA THR A 13 -5.45 15.28 2.83
C THR A 13 -5.93 13.85 2.62
N LEU A 14 -5.36 12.91 3.37
CA LEU A 14 -5.77 11.51 3.30
C LEU A 14 -7.22 11.32 3.77
N LEU A 15 -7.75 12.25 4.57
CA LEU A 15 -9.16 12.26 4.98
C LEU A 15 -10.12 12.38 3.79
N GLU A 16 -9.69 13.04 2.72
CA GLU A 16 -10.49 13.27 1.50
C GLU A 16 -10.44 12.10 0.52
N LEU A 17 -9.60 11.09 0.79
CA LEU A 17 -9.41 9.94 -0.08
C LEU A 17 -10.15 8.70 0.45
N PRO A 18 -10.59 7.79 -0.43
CA PRO A 18 -11.09 6.50 -0.02
C PRO A 18 -9.92 5.66 0.52
N LEU A 19 -9.91 5.42 1.83
CA LEU A 19 -8.93 4.54 2.46
C LEU A 19 -9.40 3.09 2.33
N GLU A 20 -8.45 2.17 2.12
CA GLU A 20 -8.74 0.75 2.16
C GLU A 20 -8.99 0.29 3.60
N GLU A 21 -10.02 -0.52 3.82
CA GLU A 21 -10.24 -1.16 5.11
C GLU A 21 -9.11 -2.15 5.41
N ALA A 22 -8.52 -2.03 6.59
CA ALA A 22 -7.45 -2.91 7.02
C ALA A 22 -7.98 -4.29 7.39
N THR A 23 -7.37 -5.35 6.88
CA THR A 23 -7.55 -6.71 7.40
C THR A 23 -6.66 -6.88 8.61
N THR A 24 -7.24 -7.24 9.74
CA THR A 24 -6.54 -7.35 11.02
C THR A 24 -6.44 -8.79 11.50
N VAL A 25 -5.36 -9.06 12.23
CA VAL A 25 -5.09 -10.35 12.88
C VAL A 25 -4.54 -10.08 14.29
N GLU A 26 -4.58 -11.09 15.15
CA GLU A 26 -3.81 -11.03 16.39
C GLU A 26 -2.35 -11.43 16.14
N PRO A 27 -1.36 -10.87 16.85
CA PRO A 27 0.05 -11.22 16.69
C PRO A 27 0.34 -12.71 16.91
N SER A 28 -0.46 -13.37 17.73
CA SER A 28 -0.37 -14.81 18.04
C SER A 28 -0.91 -15.71 16.94
N GLN A 29 -1.61 -15.19 15.95
CA GLN A 29 -2.08 -15.99 14.81
C GLN A 29 -0.92 -16.50 13.97
N SER A 30 -1.11 -17.69 13.38
CA SER A 30 -0.07 -18.30 12.57
C SER A 30 0.16 -17.57 11.25
N VAL A 31 1.38 -17.68 10.74
CA VAL A 31 1.72 -17.17 9.39
C VAL A 31 0.78 -17.73 8.34
N ARG A 32 0.47 -19.03 8.42
CA ARG A 32 -0.49 -19.70 7.52
C ARG A 32 -1.87 -19.04 7.52
N ALA A 33 -2.41 -18.74 8.71
CA ALA A 33 -3.72 -18.09 8.85
C ALA A 33 -3.71 -16.68 8.27
N ALA A 34 -2.67 -15.91 8.54
CA ALA A 34 -2.51 -14.56 7.98
C ALA A 34 -2.44 -14.57 6.47
N MET A 35 -1.67 -15.51 5.88
CA MET A 35 -1.59 -15.66 4.42
C MET A 35 -2.92 -16.08 3.79
N ALA A 36 -3.70 -16.92 4.46
CA ALA A 36 -5.03 -17.30 3.99
C ALA A 36 -5.94 -16.08 3.88
N LEU A 37 -5.95 -15.20 4.91
CA LEU A 37 -6.71 -13.96 4.91
C LEU A 37 -6.25 -13.00 3.81
N MET A 38 -4.94 -12.86 3.60
CA MET A 38 -4.40 -12.05 2.51
C MET A 38 -4.87 -12.54 1.15
N ARG A 39 -4.84 -13.85 0.92
CA ARG A 39 -5.26 -14.47 -0.35
C ARG A 39 -6.76 -14.33 -0.57
N GLU A 40 -7.58 -14.66 0.42
CA GLU A 40 -9.05 -14.59 0.33
C GLU A 40 -9.54 -13.18 0.06
N GLY A 41 -8.94 -12.19 0.72
CA GLY A 41 -9.27 -10.77 0.55
C GLY A 41 -8.53 -10.08 -0.59
N SER A 42 -7.65 -10.77 -1.33
CA SER A 42 -6.74 -10.14 -2.31
C SER A 42 -5.97 -8.96 -1.70
N ARG A 43 -5.48 -9.15 -0.47
CA ARG A 43 -4.78 -8.12 0.32
C ARG A 43 -3.27 -8.32 0.24
N SER A 44 -2.53 -7.22 0.14
CA SER A 44 -1.07 -7.24 0.14
C SER A 44 -0.46 -7.29 1.54
N CYS A 45 -1.25 -7.07 2.57
CA CYS A 45 -0.81 -7.10 3.97
C CYS A 45 -1.96 -7.34 4.94
N VAL A 46 -1.59 -7.71 6.16
CA VAL A 46 -2.47 -7.69 7.34
C VAL A 46 -1.83 -6.86 8.45
N LEU A 47 -2.64 -6.23 9.27
CA LEU A 47 -2.20 -5.52 10.47
C LEU A 47 -2.39 -6.40 11.69
N ALA A 48 -1.32 -6.59 12.45
CA ALA A 48 -1.39 -7.28 13.72
C ALA A 48 -1.79 -6.31 14.82
N MET A 49 -2.94 -6.56 15.43
CA MET A 49 -3.54 -5.72 16.46
C MET A 49 -3.55 -6.45 17.80
N SER A 50 -3.03 -5.82 18.85
CA SER A 50 -3.23 -6.23 20.24
C SER A 50 -4.32 -5.36 20.86
N GLY A 51 -5.57 -5.84 20.85
CA GLY A 51 -6.70 -4.99 21.17
C GLY A 51 -6.81 -3.84 20.16
N ASN A 52 -6.69 -2.60 20.63
CA ASN A 52 -6.72 -1.40 19.77
C ASN A 52 -5.34 -0.90 19.35
N GLU A 53 -4.29 -1.54 19.83
CA GLU A 53 -2.91 -1.13 19.54
C GLU A 53 -2.37 -1.85 18.29
N LEU A 54 -1.76 -1.09 17.40
CA LEU A 54 -1.06 -1.64 16.24
C LEU A 54 0.29 -2.23 16.65
N ALA A 55 0.33 -3.55 16.79
CA ALA A 55 1.55 -4.29 17.17
C ALA A 55 2.54 -4.45 16.01
N GLY A 56 2.02 -4.55 14.78
CA GLY A 56 2.89 -4.74 13.64
C GLY A 56 2.14 -4.90 12.32
N ILE A 57 2.91 -5.08 11.25
CA ILE A 57 2.42 -5.37 9.91
C ILE A 57 3.12 -6.61 9.34
N PHE A 58 2.38 -7.41 8.59
CA PHE A 58 2.89 -8.53 7.82
C PHE A 58 2.45 -8.37 6.36
N THR A 59 3.40 -8.41 5.44
CA THR A 59 3.21 -8.07 4.03
C THR A 59 3.64 -9.22 3.11
N GLU A 60 3.22 -9.17 1.83
CA GLU A 60 3.73 -10.07 0.78
C GLU A 60 5.26 -10.06 0.70
N ARG A 61 5.89 -8.90 0.92
CA ARG A 61 7.34 -8.79 0.95
C ARG A 61 7.95 -9.58 2.10
N ASP A 62 7.31 -9.58 3.28
CA ASP A 62 7.76 -10.37 4.43
C ASP A 62 7.70 -11.87 4.13
N VAL A 63 6.68 -12.32 3.39
CA VAL A 63 6.61 -13.71 2.93
C VAL A 63 7.85 -14.06 2.11
N LEU A 64 8.18 -13.24 1.12
CA LEU A 64 9.31 -13.49 0.22
C LEU A 64 10.66 -13.37 0.93
N THR A 65 10.81 -12.47 1.88
CA THR A 65 12.10 -12.17 2.52
C THR A 65 12.35 -12.95 3.80
N LYS A 66 11.30 -13.39 4.48
CA LYS A 66 11.41 -14.03 5.82
C LYS A 66 10.89 -15.46 5.88
N CYS A 67 10.01 -15.87 4.95
CA CYS A 67 9.32 -17.17 5.03
C CYS A 67 9.80 -18.20 4.01
N MET A 68 10.62 -17.83 3.03
CA MET A 68 11.04 -18.71 1.94
C MET A 68 12.25 -19.59 2.27
N GLY A 69 12.72 -19.57 3.51
CA GLY A 69 13.81 -20.43 3.97
C GLY A 69 13.39 -21.91 4.04
N GLU A 70 14.34 -22.81 3.78
CA GLU A 70 14.10 -24.26 3.94
C GLU A 70 13.73 -24.59 5.38
N GLY A 71 12.66 -25.38 5.56
CA GLY A 71 12.17 -25.77 6.89
C GLY A 71 11.43 -24.67 7.65
N PHE A 72 10.97 -23.60 6.97
CA PHE A 72 10.20 -22.55 7.61
C PHE A 72 8.90 -23.10 8.21
N ASP A 73 8.66 -22.78 9.50
CA ASP A 73 7.44 -23.17 10.19
C ASP A 73 6.30 -22.19 9.89
N TRP A 74 5.39 -22.61 9.02
CA TRP A 74 4.21 -21.82 8.64
C TRP A 74 3.15 -21.73 9.74
N ASP A 75 3.23 -22.56 10.75
CA ASP A 75 2.28 -22.59 11.87
C ASP A 75 2.77 -21.80 13.08
N GLN A 76 4.00 -21.22 13.01
CA GLN A 76 4.48 -20.32 14.04
C GLN A 76 3.62 -19.04 14.11
N PRO A 77 3.49 -18.40 15.29
CA PRO A 77 2.87 -17.09 15.43
C PRO A 77 3.62 -16.00 14.63
N LEU A 78 2.87 -15.04 14.08
CA LEU A 78 3.46 -13.89 13.37
C LEU A 78 4.51 -13.16 14.20
N GLU A 79 4.23 -12.96 15.49
CA GLU A 79 5.10 -12.24 16.42
C GLU A 79 6.43 -12.93 16.70
N THR A 80 6.58 -14.21 16.36
CA THR A 80 7.81 -14.97 16.64
C THR A 80 8.97 -14.43 15.83
N SER A 81 8.81 -14.24 14.52
CA SER A 81 9.95 -13.88 13.67
C SER A 81 9.63 -13.03 12.44
N VAL A 82 8.38 -13.00 11.98
CA VAL A 82 8.07 -12.42 10.66
C VAL A 82 7.39 -11.06 10.72
N LEU A 83 6.77 -10.72 11.86
CA LEU A 83 6.05 -9.47 12.03
C LEU A 83 7.03 -8.29 12.03
N THR A 84 6.76 -7.29 11.19
CA THR A 84 7.44 -6.00 11.29
C THR A 84 6.76 -5.20 12.41
N ARG A 85 7.47 -5.07 13.55
CA ARG A 85 6.98 -4.38 14.74
C ARG A 85 7.07 -2.87 14.58
N SER A 86 6.18 -2.14 15.25
CA SER A 86 6.12 -0.68 15.24
C SER A 86 6.22 -0.11 13.83
N PRO A 87 5.30 -0.52 12.92
CA PRO A 87 5.35 -0.09 11.53
C PRO A 87 5.20 1.42 11.45
N ARG A 88 5.78 2.01 10.40
CA ARG A 88 5.58 3.42 10.13
C ARG A 88 4.11 3.66 9.78
N THR A 89 3.49 4.61 10.45
CA THR A 89 2.12 5.05 10.21
C THR A 89 2.12 6.48 9.66
N ILE A 90 0.97 6.90 9.15
CA ILE A 90 0.74 8.28 8.73
C ILE A 90 -0.58 8.77 9.31
N VAL A 91 -0.64 10.02 9.74
CA VAL A 91 -1.87 10.60 10.28
C VAL A 91 -2.87 10.92 9.17
N VAL A 92 -4.16 10.77 9.45
CA VAL A 92 -5.23 11.00 8.48
C VAL A 92 -5.27 12.43 7.92
N GLY A 93 -4.78 13.39 8.68
CA GLY A 93 -4.66 14.80 8.25
C GLY A 93 -3.44 15.10 7.38
N ALA A 94 -2.53 14.14 7.17
CA ALA A 94 -1.40 14.32 6.29
C ALA A 94 -1.84 14.40 4.82
N THR A 95 -1.01 15.03 4.00
CA THR A 95 -1.26 15.18 2.56
C THR A 95 -0.80 13.97 1.76
N VAL A 96 -1.29 13.87 0.52
CA VAL A 96 -0.80 12.90 -0.46
C VAL A 96 0.71 13.03 -0.67
N ALA A 97 1.22 14.27 -0.73
CA ALA A 97 2.66 14.52 -0.88
C ALA A 97 3.47 13.92 0.28
N GLU A 98 3.01 14.08 1.52
CA GLU A 98 3.65 13.52 2.72
C GLU A 98 3.60 11.98 2.72
N ALA A 99 2.47 11.41 2.30
CA ALA A 99 2.34 9.96 2.15
C ALA A 99 3.33 9.41 1.11
N LEU A 100 3.41 10.02 -0.06
CA LEU A 100 4.35 9.63 -1.11
C LEU A 100 5.81 9.79 -0.67
N ALA A 101 6.15 10.89 0.00
CA ALA A 101 7.49 11.11 0.54
C ALA A 101 7.87 10.04 1.57
N THR A 102 6.95 9.68 2.47
CA THR A 102 7.15 8.63 3.47
C THR A 102 7.35 7.26 2.80
N MET A 103 6.52 6.93 1.81
CA MET A 103 6.65 5.68 1.04
C MET A 103 7.99 5.61 0.31
N GLN A 104 8.43 6.69 -0.31
CA GLN A 104 9.69 6.76 -1.03
C GLN A 104 10.90 6.65 -0.09
N GLN A 105 10.89 7.39 1.01
CA GLN A 105 12.00 7.42 1.97
C GLN A 105 12.24 6.05 2.62
N HIS A 106 11.17 5.30 2.90
CA HIS A 106 11.24 4.01 3.61
C HIS A 106 11.05 2.80 2.69
N HIS A 107 10.92 3.00 1.39
CA HIS A 107 10.63 1.95 0.40
C HIS A 107 9.36 1.14 0.72
N TYR A 108 8.35 1.80 1.27
CA TYR A 108 7.03 1.21 1.53
C TYR A 108 6.08 1.49 0.37
N ARG A 109 5.15 0.57 0.14
CA ARG A 109 4.05 0.74 -0.81
C ARG A 109 2.68 0.87 -0.14
N THR A 110 2.65 0.63 1.15
CA THR A 110 1.45 0.66 1.99
C THR A 110 1.78 1.29 3.32
N LEU A 111 0.93 2.19 3.78
CA LEU A 111 1.04 2.82 5.09
C LEU A 111 -0.28 2.66 5.84
N PRO A 112 -0.26 2.21 7.10
CA PRO A 112 -1.40 2.34 7.98
C PRO A 112 -1.69 3.82 8.26
N VAL A 113 -2.95 4.21 8.12
CA VAL A 113 -3.43 5.56 8.39
C VAL A 113 -4.07 5.57 9.77
N VAL A 114 -3.68 6.54 10.59
CA VAL A 114 -4.14 6.66 11.97
C VAL A 114 -4.81 7.99 12.24
N ASP A 115 -5.81 7.96 13.12
CA ASP A 115 -6.41 9.13 13.76
C ASP A 115 -6.17 8.99 15.26
N GLY A 116 -5.23 9.79 15.79
CA GLY A 116 -4.67 9.55 17.11
C GLY A 116 -3.98 8.18 17.19
N GLU A 117 -4.43 7.34 18.13
CA GLU A 117 -3.92 5.97 18.30
C GLU A 117 -4.70 4.93 17.48
N ARG A 118 -5.80 5.34 16.86
CA ARG A 118 -6.69 4.44 16.13
C ARG A 118 -6.27 4.30 14.68
N VAL A 119 -6.14 3.08 14.19
CA VAL A 119 -6.01 2.79 12.76
C VAL A 119 -7.38 3.00 12.10
N VAL A 120 -7.43 3.86 11.09
CA VAL A 120 -8.65 4.18 10.33
C VAL A 120 -8.66 3.55 8.94
N GLY A 121 -7.55 3.04 8.47
CA GLY A 121 -7.43 2.34 7.19
C GLY A 121 -6.00 2.22 6.71
N LEU A 122 -5.87 1.87 5.45
CA LEU A 122 -4.60 1.78 4.74
C LEU A 122 -4.61 2.72 3.54
N ILE A 123 -3.44 3.27 3.21
CA ILE A 123 -3.22 3.94 1.93
C ILE A 123 -2.11 3.23 1.17
N ARG A 124 -2.37 2.84 -0.07
CA ARG A 124 -1.40 2.19 -0.94
C ARG A 124 -0.98 3.13 -2.06
N MET A 125 0.23 2.99 -2.54
CA MET A 125 0.72 3.74 -3.71
C MET A 125 -0.17 3.52 -4.95
N GLY A 126 -0.64 2.28 -5.15
CA GLY A 126 -1.57 1.97 -6.23
C GLY A 126 -2.89 2.73 -6.14
N ASP A 127 -3.43 2.89 -4.93
CA ASP A 127 -4.68 3.63 -4.70
C ASP A 127 -4.51 5.12 -5.03
N LEU A 128 -3.37 5.71 -4.65
CA LEU A 128 -3.04 7.10 -5.00
C LEU A 128 -2.94 7.29 -6.52
N LEU A 129 -2.32 6.33 -7.23
CA LEU A 129 -2.24 6.37 -8.70
C LEU A 129 -3.61 6.21 -9.35
N THR A 130 -4.44 5.29 -8.85
CA THR A 130 -5.81 5.10 -9.33
C THR A 130 -6.64 6.36 -9.11
N HIS A 131 -6.59 6.94 -7.92
CA HIS A 131 -7.32 8.17 -7.61
C HIS A 131 -6.86 9.35 -8.48
N LEU A 132 -5.56 9.46 -8.74
CA LEU A 132 -5.02 10.46 -9.67
C LEU A 132 -5.57 10.25 -11.09
N ALA A 133 -5.60 8.99 -11.56
CA ALA A 133 -6.12 8.66 -12.89
C ALA A 133 -7.62 8.96 -13.03
N GLU A 134 -8.40 8.66 -12.01
CA GLU A 134 -9.85 8.92 -11.98
C GLU A 134 -10.16 10.41 -11.87
N ALA A 135 -9.37 11.16 -11.11
CA ALA A 135 -9.56 12.60 -10.97
C ALA A 135 -9.16 13.40 -12.22
N TYR A 136 -8.21 12.86 -13.01
CA TYR A 136 -7.65 13.55 -14.18
C TYR A 136 -7.50 12.62 -15.38
N PRO A 137 -8.60 12.01 -15.88
CA PRO A 137 -8.54 11.01 -16.95
C PRO A 137 -7.98 11.57 -18.26
N GLU A 138 -8.28 12.81 -18.60
CA GLU A 138 -7.80 13.45 -19.84
C GLU A 138 -6.28 13.64 -19.85
N ASP A 139 -5.70 13.96 -18.69
CA ASP A 139 -4.25 14.17 -18.57
C ASP A 139 -3.45 12.86 -18.65
N ILE A 140 -4.05 11.74 -18.24
CA ILE A 140 -3.38 10.44 -18.19
C ILE A 140 -3.59 9.66 -19.49
N LEU A 141 -4.80 9.70 -20.06
CA LEU A 141 -5.13 9.02 -21.32
C LEU A 141 -4.52 9.71 -22.54
N ASN A 142 -4.26 11.02 -22.45
CA ASN A 142 -3.67 11.82 -23.53
C ASN A 142 -2.18 12.07 -23.35
N LEU A 143 -1.46 11.20 -22.63
CA LEU A 143 0.01 11.25 -22.64
C LEU A 143 0.49 11.09 -24.08
N PRO A 144 1.26 12.05 -24.65
CA PRO A 144 1.78 11.90 -26.00
C PRO A 144 2.62 10.61 -26.08
N PRO A 145 2.54 9.87 -27.19
CA PRO A 145 3.39 8.69 -27.38
C PRO A 145 4.84 9.11 -27.17
N ARG A 146 5.61 8.27 -26.50
CA ARG A 146 7.03 8.56 -26.22
C ARG A 146 7.72 8.98 -27.53
N PRO A 147 8.54 10.05 -27.55
CA PRO A 147 9.12 10.61 -28.78
C PRO A 147 10.02 9.65 -29.57
N HIS A 148 10.24 8.44 -29.07
CA HIS A 148 11.01 7.37 -29.72
C HIS A 148 10.19 6.13 -30.10
N GLN A 149 8.85 6.16 -29.98
CA GLN A 149 8.01 5.13 -30.57
C GLN A 149 7.86 5.39 -32.06
N VAL A 150 8.76 4.82 -32.86
CA VAL A 150 8.57 4.70 -34.30
C VAL A 150 7.48 3.66 -34.48
N MET A 151 6.27 4.07 -34.87
CA MET A 151 5.27 3.15 -35.40
C MET A 151 5.79 2.66 -36.74
N GLU A 152 6.33 1.45 -36.78
CA GLU A 152 6.46 0.73 -38.04
C GLU A 152 5.04 0.55 -38.60
N ARG A 153 4.75 1.21 -39.72
CA ARG A 153 3.53 0.93 -40.48
C ARG A 153 3.55 -0.54 -40.86
N PRO A 154 2.50 -1.33 -40.63
CA PRO A 154 2.42 -2.64 -41.23
C PRO A 154 2.41 -2.44 -42.73
N GLU A 155 3.43 -2.91 -43.43
CA GLU A 155 3.38 -3.11 -44.87
C GLU A 155 2.38 -4.24 -45.10
N GLY A 156 1.15 -3.85 -45.45
CA GLY A 156 0.11 -4.72 -45.94
C GLY A 156 -0.29 -4.24 -47.33
N GLY A 157 0.09 -5.02 -48.32
CA GLY A 157 -0.27 -4.82 -49.71
C GLY A 157 -1.75 -4.97 -49.99
#